data_1cb476a0e33f0103f24a224ca154905f
#
_entry.id   1cb476a0e33f0103f24a224ca154905f
#
_cell.length_a   1.000
_cell.length_b   1.000
_cell.length_c   1.000
_cell.angle_alpha   90.00
_cell.angle_beta   90.00
_cell.angle_gamma   90.00
#
_symmetry.space_group_name_H-M   'P 1'
#
loop_
_entity.id
_entity.type
_entity.pdbx_description
1 polymer ?
#
loop_
_entity_poly.entity_id
_entity_poly.type
_entity_poly.pdbx_seq_one_letter_code
_entity_poly.pdbx_strand_id
1 'polypeptide(L)'
;AHGSNPDALRVNMPINVRTDGDNDGGNRWVPARFVVPVNVKDAADRMKQLHPILNQARTEPALPLSDVIYKLLTVLPRPVTTSIAGGLMKGTDFAATNVPGPPIPVYFAGAEVDSMIPFAPKAGAAVNIGLMSYNGSVFLGINIDRGAVEFPDELTDCLAEAMEAVIAVGEKAAKKSTSKK
;
A
#
# COMPACT_ATOMS: atom_id res chain seq x y z
N ALA A 1 4.25 -0.70 -23.99
CA ALA A 1 4.47 0.43 -24.89
C ALA A 1 3.15 1.00 -25.45
N HIS A 2 2.28 1.47 -24.57
CA HIS A 2 0.93 1.94 -24.92
C HIS A 2 0.88 3.48 -25.07
N GLY A 3 2.00 4.13 -25.47
CA GLY A 3 2.07 5.56 -25.80
C GLY A 3 2.06 6.53 -24.60
N SER A 4 1.92 6.06 -23.37
CA SER A 4 2.00 6.87 -22.17
C SER A 4 3.25 6.48 -21.36
N ASN A 5 4.05 7.48 -20.99
CA ASN A 5 5.24 7.29 -20.16
C ASN A 5 5.24 8.36 -19.06
N PRO A 6 4.42 8.18 -18.01
CA PRO A 6 4.35 9.15 -16.94
C PRO A 6 5.65 9.13 -16.11
N ASP A 7 6.09 10.32 -15.67
CA ASP A 7 7.25 10.43 -14.76
C ASP A 7 6.90 10.01 -13.35
N ALA A 8 5.63 10.08 -12.98
CA ALA A 8 5.16 9.79 -11.63
C ALA A 8 3.71 9.29 -11.61
N LEU A 9 3.35 8.56 -10.56
CA LEU A 9 1.99 8.07 -10.30
C LEU A 9 1.48 8.56 -8.95
N ARG A 10 0.17 8.79 -8.87
CA ARG A 10 -0.53 9.19 -7.65
C ARG A 10 -0.98 7.96 -6.90
N VAL A 11 -0.50 7.83 -5.67
CA VAL A 11 -0.75 6.69 -4.79
C VAL A 11 -1.65 7.10 -3.64
N ASN A 12 -2.59 6.24 -3.30
CA ASN A 12 -3.33 6.30 -2.05
C ASN A 12 -2.90 5.13 -1.17
N MET A 13 -2.43 5.42 0.05
CA MET A 13 -2.00 4.42 1.02
C MET A 13 -2.67 4.68 2.36
N PRO A 14 -3.37 3.70 2.96
CA PRO A 14 -3.86 3.84 4.32
C PRO A 14 -2.69 3.84 5.30
N ILE A 15 -2.62 4.87 6.13
CA ILE A 15 -1.63 4.98 7.20
C ILE A 15 -2.33 4.75 8.53
N ASN A 16 -1.77 3.84 9.34
CA ASN A 16 -2.24 3.62 10.69
C ASN A 16 -1.88 4.84 11.57
N VAL A 17 -2.90 5.44 12.19
CA VAL A 17 -2.76 6.60 13.08
C VAL A 17 -3.07 6.25 14.53
N ARG A 18 -3.01 4.97 14.91
CA ARG A 18 -3.15 4.53 16.29
C ARG A 18 -1.98 5.02 17.14
N THR A 19 -2.32 5.45 18.34
CA THR A 19 -1.36 5.76 19.41
C THR A 19 -1.45 4.71 20.51
N ASP A 20 -0.40 4.56 21.31
CA ASP A 20 -0.32 3.58 22.41
C ASP A 20 -1.41 3.73 23.49
N GLY A 21 -2.15 4.85 23.48
CA GLY A 21 -3.28 5.10 24.38
C GLY A 21 -4.66 4.72 23.82
N ASP A 22 -4.74 4.24 22.58
CA ASP A 22 -6.01 3.86 21.94
C ASP A 22 -6.41 2.44 22.35
N ASN A 23 -7.17 2.33 23.45
CA ASN A 23 -7.70 1.06 23.98
C ASN A 23 -8.96 0.57 23.23
N ASP A 24 -9.58 1.39 22.40
CA ASP A 24 -10.76 1.01 21.66
C ASP A 24 -10.39 0.08 20.49
N GLY A 25 -10.92 -1.14 20.52
CA GLY A 25 -10.81 -2.07 19.40
C GLY A 25 -11.40 -1.44 18.14
N GLY A 26 -10.60 -1.29 17.10
CA GLY A 26 -11.03 -0.70 15.83
C GLY A 26 -9.84 -0.41 14.93
N ASN A 27 -10.12 -0.25 13.65
CA ASN A 27 -9.10 0.07 12.66
C ASN A 27 -9.07 1.59 12.47
N ARG A 28 -8.04 2.26 13.01
CA ARG A 28 -7.83 3.71 12.85
C ARG A 28 -6.77 3.94 11.77
N TRP A 29 -7.23 4.30 10.60
CA TRP A 29 -6.35 4.62 9.48
C TRP A 29 -6.86 5.86 8.75
N VAL A 30 -5.93 6.55 8.11
CA VAL A 30 -6.19 7.73 7.30
C VAL A 30 -5.61 7.51 5.92
N PRO A 31 -6.33 7.84 4.83
CA PRO A 31 -5.78 7.77 3.49
C PRO A 31 -4.73 8.86 3.30
N ALA A 32 -3.48 8.47 3.13
CA ALA A 32 -2.42 9.38 2.70
C ALA A 32 -2.28 9.33 1.19
N ARG A 33 -2.13 10.50 0.58
CA ARG A 33 -1.94 10.66 -0.86
C ARG A 33 -0.60 11.28 -1.12
N PHE A 34 0.14 10.65 -2.01
CA PHE A 34 1.45 11.14 -2.43
C PHE A 34 1.74 10.72 -3.86
N VAL A 35 2.76 11.32 -4.42
CA VAL A 35 3.22 11.05 -5.78
C VAL A 35 4.50 10.27 -5.70
N VAL A 36 4.58 9.16 -6.46
CA VAL A 36 5.77 8.32 -6.54
C VAL A 36 6.41 8.44 -7.93
N PRO A 37 7.72 8.66 -8.01
CA PRO A 37 8.44 8.66 -9.28
C PRO A 37 8.49 7.24 -9.85
N VAL A 38 8.25 7.10 -11.16
CA VAL A 38 8.33 5.80 -11.87
C VAL A 38 9.42 5.76 -12.93
N ASN A 39 10.10 6.89 -13.18
CA ASN A 39 11.19 7.00 -14.15
C ASN A 39 12.54 6.46 -13.64
N VAL A 40 12.64 6.04 -12.38
CA VAL A 40 13.87 5.50 -11.78
C VAL A 40 13.94 4.00 -12.04
N LYS A 41 14.88 3.57 -12.87
CA LYS A 41 15.01 2.15 -13.30
C LYS A 41 15.63 1.25 -12.24
N ASP A 42 16.66 1.75 -11.53
CA ASP A 42 17.35 0.96 -10.49
C ASP A 42 16.47 0.82 -9.24
N ALA A 43 16.29 -0.42 -8.77
CA ALA A 43 15.41 -0.73 -7.63
C ALA A 43 15.93 -0.11 -6.33
N ALA A 44 17.24 -0.12 -6.07
CA ALA A 44 17.83 0.44 -4.85
C ALA A 44 17.67 1.96 -4.81
N ASP A 45 17.90 2.63 -5.94
CA ASP A 45 17.75 4.08 -6.04
C ASP A 45 16.27 4.50 -5.96
N ARG A 46 15.36 3.71 -6.54
CA ARG A 46 13.92 3.91 -6.37
C ARG A 46 13.51 3.81 -4.90
N MET A 47 13.96 2.80 -4.17
CA MET A 47 13.70 2.65 -2.75
C MET A 47 14.21 3.84 -1.94
N LYS A 48 15.43 4.34 -2.24
CA LYS A 48 16.00 5.54 -1.58
C LYS A 48 15.15 6.79 -1.82
N GLN A 49 14.62 6.97 -3.03
CA GLN A 49 13.74 8.10 -3.35
C GLN A 49 12.36 7.98 -2.71
N LEU A 50 11.81 6.77 -2.64
CA LEU A 50 10.50 6.54 -2.02
C LEU A 50 10.53 6.70 -0.49
N HIS A 51 11.63 6.35 0.16
CA HIS A 51 11.74 6.38 1.62
C HIS A 51 11.39 7.75 2.25
N PRO A 52 11.95 8.90 1.81
CA PRO A 52 11.57 10.21 2.34
C PRO A 52 10.11 10.58 2.03
N ILE A 53 9.58 10.21 0.85
CA ILE A 53 8.18 10.47 0.48
C ILE A 53 7.23 9.75 1.44
N LEU A 54 7.48 8.47 1.71
CA LEU A 54 6.68 7.67 2.63
C LEU A 54 6.79 8.15 4.08
N ASN A 55 7.99 8.56 4.52
CA ASN A 55 8.18 9.12 5.85
C ASN A 55 7.43 10.45 6.00
N GLN A 56 7.51 11.33 5.03
CA GLN A 56 6.74 12.57 5.03
C GLN A 56 5.24 12.29 5.10
N ALA A 57 4.71 11.38 4.28
CA ALA A 57 3.30 11.01 4.31
C ALA A 57 2.85 10.46 5.68
N ARG A 58 3.72 9.74 6.40
CA ARG A 58 3.42 9.20 7.74
C ARG A 58 3.47 10.25 8.85
N THR A 59 4.26 11.30 8.68
CA THR A 59 4.45 12.37 9.67
C THR A 59 3.65 13.63 9.35
N GLU A 60 2.77 13.58 8.35
CA GLU A 60 1.93 14.70 7.94
C GLU A 60 1.12 15.26 9.12
N PRO A 61 1.28 16.53 9.49
CA PRO A 61 0.56 17.14 10.62
C PRO A 61 -0.96 17.18 10.44
N ALA A 62 -1.44 17.04 9.20
CA ALA A 62 -2.86 17.01 8.88
C ALA A 62 -3.54 15.66 9.21
N LEU A 63 -2.79 14.59 9.47
CA LEU A 63 -3.36 13.28 9.78
C LEU A 63 -4.26 13.26 11.02
N PRO A 64 -3.90 13.90 12.17
CA PRO A 64 -4.78 14.00 13.32
C PRO A 64 -6.06 14.82 13.06
N LEU A 65 -6.02 15.79 12.15
CA LEU A 65 -7.17 16.62 11.79
C LEU A 65 -8.25 15.83 11.03
N SER A 66 -7.87 14.72 10.41
CA SER A 66 -8.80 13.86 9.69
C SER A 66 -9.88 13.25 10.59
N ASP A 67 -9.60 12.97 11.86
CA ASP A 67 -10.60 12.50 12.82
C ASP A 67 -11.73 13.52 13.00
N VAL A 68 -11.42 14.81 13.04
CA VAL A 68 -12.41 15.90 13.13
C VAL A 68 -13.24 15.95 11.85
N ILE A 69 -12.59 15.83 10.70
CA ILE A 69 -13.26 15.81 9.39
C ILE A 69 -14.20 14.61 9.28
N TYR A 70 -13.76 13.42 9.69
CA TYR A 70 -14.60 12.22 9.67
C TYR A 70 -15.82 12.35 10.59
N LYS A 71 -15.66 12.87 11.81
CA LYS A 71 -16.78 13.15 12.71
C LYS A 71 -17.77 14.15 12.10
N LEU A 72 -17.29 15.18 11.43
CA LEU A 72 -18.14 16.14 10.73
C LEU A 72 -18.90 15.48 9.56
N LEU A 73 -18.24 14.62 8.81
CA LEU A 73 -18.85 13.89 7.70
C LEU A 73 -19.96 12.93 8.17
N THR A 74 -19.88 12.37 9.38
CA THR A 74 -20.92 11.45 9.91
C THR A 74 -22.24 12.15 10.22
N VAL A 75 -22.23 13.46 10.41
CA VAL A 75 -23.45 14.28 10.65
C VAL A 75 -24.17 14.66 9.35
N LEU A 76 -23.48 14.54 8.21
CA LEU A 76 -24.04 14.90 6.91
C LEU A 76 -24.96 13.79 6.36
N PRO A 77 -25.98 14.16 5.56
CA PRO A 77 -26.80 13.18 4.85
C PRO A 77 -25.97 12.26 3.95
N ARG A 78 -26.31 10.97 3.91
CA ARG A 78 -25.58 9.94 3.13
C ARG A 78 -25.24 10.35 1.68
N PRO A 79 -26.15 10.97 0.88
CA PRO A 79 -25.80 11.36 -0.49
C PRO A 79 -24.66 12.38 -0.56
N VAL A 80 -24.58 13.29 0.42
CA VAL A 80 -23.53 14.31 0.50
C VAL A 80 -22.20 13.65 0.88
N THR A 81 -22.23 12.79 1.90
CA THR A 81 -21.03 12.05 2.36
C THR A 81 -20.45 11.17 1.26
N THR A 82 -21.31 10.44 0.53
CA THR A 82 -20.86 9.58 -0.59
C THR A 82 -20.30 10.39 -1.75
N SER A 83 -20.86 11.55 -2.04
CA SER A 83 -20.35 12.45 -3.09
C SER A 83 -18.97 13.01 -2.74
N ILE A 84 -18.78 13.45 -1.49
CA ILE A 84 -17.49 13.95 -0.99
C ILE A 84 -16.46 12.82 -0.98
N ALA A 85 -16.80 11.65 -0.44
CA ALA A 85 -15.91 10.48 -0.41
C ALA A 85 -15.52 10.03 -1.81
N GLY A 86 -16.47 9.97 -2.74
CA GLY A 86 -16.21 9.66 -4.15
C GLY A 86 -15.32 10.72 -4.82
N GLY A 87 -15.50 11.99 -4.50
CA GLY A 87 -14.62 13.08 -4.98
C GLY A 87 -13.19 12.96 -4.45
N LEU A 88 -13.06 12.60 -3.17
CA LEU A 88 -11.77 12.37 -2.55
C LEU A 88 -11.02 11.17 -3.14
N MET A 89 -11.70 10.17 -3.65
CA MET A 89 -11.09 8.99 -4.29
C MET A 89 -10.66 9.23 -5.73
N LYS A 90 -11.19 10.26 -6.40
CA LYS A 90 -10.82 10.59 -7.78
C LYS A 90 -9.38 11.07 -7.88
N GLY A 91 -8.71 10.72 -8.97
CA GLY A 91 -7.36 11.15 -9.25
C GLY A 91 -6.28 10.32 -8.54
N THR A 92 -6.60 9.11 -8.11
CA THR A 92 -5.64 8.09 -7.64
C THR A 92 -5.38 7.12 -8.78
N ASP A 93 -4.12 6.88 -9.11
CA ASP A 93 -3.76 5.95 -10.18
C ASP A 93 -3.77 4.51 -9.64
N PHE A 94 -3.26 4.29 -8.44
CA PHE A 94 -3.41 3.01 -7.73
C PHE A 94 -3.43 3.21 -6.21
N ALA A 95 -3.99 2.23 -5.51
CA ALA A 95 -3.93 2.14 -4.06
C ALA A 95 -2.90 1.07 -3.66
N ALA A 96 -2.18 1.30 -2.57
CA ALA A 96 -1.26 0.34 -1.99
C ALA A 96 -1.50 0.25 -0.49
N THR A 97 -1.41 -0.96 0.07
CA THR A 97 -1.50 -1.17 1.52
C THR A 97 -0.44 -2.15 1.97
N ASN A 98 0.10 -1.93 3.16
CA ASN A 98 1.02 -2.85 3.82
C ASN A 98 0.46 -3.20 5.19
N VAL A 99 0.18 -4.47 5.40
CA VAL A 99 -0.37 -5.00 6.64
C VAL A 99 0.64 -5.97 7.25
N PRO A 100 1.26 -5.63 8.39
CA PRO A 100 2.08 -6.58 9.11
C PRO A 100 1.19 -7.68 9.67
N GLY A 101 1.45 -8.92 9.27
CA GLY A 101 0.80 -10.10 9.81
C GLY A 101 1.63 -10.78 10.91
N PRO A 102 1.14 -11.90 11.47
CA PRO A 102 1.83 -12.63 12.52
C PRO A 102 3.23 -13.10 12.09
N PRO A 103 4.28 -12.86 12.90
CA PRO A 103 5.64 -13.31 12.58
C PRO A 103 5.87 -14.80 12.89
N ILE A 104 4.86 -15.50 13.41
CA ILE A 104 4.87 -16.90 13.83
C ILE A 104 3.78 -17.68 13.12
N PRO A 105 3.89 -19.03 13.01
CA PRO A 105 2.83 -19.87 12.48
C PRO A 105 1.53 -19.70 13.27
N VAL A 106 0.41 -19.58 12.55
CA VAL A 106 -0.94 -19.49 13.12
C VAL A 106 -1.72 -20.73 12.72
N TYR A 107 -2.57 -21.21 13.63
CA TYR A 107 -3.41 -22.38 13.42
C TYR A 107 -4.87 -21.97 13.42
N PHE A 108 -5.64 -22.51 12.46
CA PHE A 108 -7.07 -22.33 12.37
C PHE A 108 -7.76 -23.70 12.44
N ALA A 109 -8.60 -23.92 13.44
CA ALA A 109 -9.27 -25.20 13.69
C ALA A 109 -8.33 -26.42 13.71
N GLY A 110 -7.10 -26.26 14.21
CA GLY A 110 -6.08 -27.31 14.32
C GLY A 110 -5.22 -27.49 13.05
N ALA A 111 -5.51 -26.80 11.94
CA ALA A 111 -4.69 -26.80 10.73
C ALA A 111 -3.77 -25.58 10.71
N GLU A 112 -2.51 -25.76 10.32
CA GLU A 112 -1.57 -24.67 10.14
C GLU A 112 -1.99 -23.83 8.92
N VAL A 113 -1.96 -22.50 9.09
CA VAL A 113 -2.18 -21.57 7.98
C VAL A 113 -0.90 -21.48 7.16
N ASP A 114 -0.96 -21.92 5.92
CA ASP A 114 0.17 -21.91 4.98
C ASP A 114 0.47 -20.52 4.42
N SER A 115 -0.57 -19.77 4.08
CA SER A 115 -0.43 -18.48 3.42
C SER A 115 -1.54 -17.50 3.83
N MET A 116 -1.21 -16.20 3.83
CA MET A 116 -2.18 -15.13 4.08
C MET A 116 -2.10 -14.10 2.95
N ILE A 117 -3.05 -14.16 2.02
CA ILE A 117 -3.10 -13.24 0.87
C ILE A 117 -4.02 -12.07 1.22
N PRO A 118 -3.52 -10.83 1.22
CA PRO A 118 -4.36 -9.67 1.52
C PRO A 118 -5.30 -9.37 0.35
N PHE A 119 -6.55 -9.06 0.67
CA PHE A 119 -7.55 -8.68 -0.31
C PHE A 119 -8.19 -7.35 0.09
N ALA A 120 -7.73 -6.27 -0.53
CA ALA A 120 -8.20 -4.92 -0.25
C ALA A 120 -9.20 -4.45 -1.33
N PRO A 121 -10.25 -3.69 -0.95
CA PRO A 121 -11.19 -3.14 -1.92
C PRO A 121 -10.49 -2.14 -2.85
N LYS A 122 -10.99 -1.96 -4.07
CA LYS A 122 -10.42 -1.03 -5.07
C LYS A 122 -10.42 0.43 -4.60
N ALA A 123 -11.34 0.81 -3.73
CA ALA A 123 -11.41 2.13 -3.09
C ALA A 123 -11.30 3.31 -4.10
N GLY A 124 -11.93 3.17 -5.27
CA GLY A 124 -11.92 4.19 -6.33
C GLY A 124 -10.67 4.22 -7.23
N ALA A 125 -9.67 3.37 -6.97
CA ALA A 125 -8.52 3.17 -7.85
C ALA A 125 -8.76 1.99 -8.81
N ALA A 126 -8.12 2.04 -9.99
CA ALA A 126 -8.16 0.96 -10.96
C ALA A 126 -7.42 -0.30 -10.46
N VAL A 127 -6.41 -0.11 -9.63
CA VAL A 127 -5.58 -1.18 -9.06
C VAL A 127 -5.42 -0.95 -7.56
N ASN A 128 -5.56 -2.02 -6.78
CA ASN A 128 -5.18 -2.03 -5.37
C ASN A 128 -4.18 -3.16 -5.12
N ILE A 129 -3.02 -2.82 -4.58
CA ILE A 129 -1.94 -3.75 -4.27
C ILE A 129 -1.84 -3.86 -2.76
N GLY A 130 -2.18 -5.02 -2.22
CA GLY A 130 -2.01 -5.35 -0.81
C GLY A 130 -0.74 -6.17 -0.60
N LEU A 131 0.03 -5.82 0.41
CA LEU A 131 1.18 -6.58 0.87
C LEU A 131 0.93 -7.01 2.31
N MET A 132 1.15 -8.29 2.62
CA MET A 132 1.06 -8.83 3.97
C MET A 132 2.27 -9.70 4.27
N SER A 133 2.89 -9.47 5.42
CA SER A 133 3.92 -10.37 5.94
C SER A 133 3.28 -11.44 6.81
N TYR A 134 3.71 -12.68 6.69
CA TYR A 134 3.29 -13.79 7.52
C TYR A 134 4.41 -14.82 7.65
N ASN A 135 4.77 -15.19 8.86
CA ASN A 135 5.73 -16.26 9.18
C ASN A 135 7.02 -16.21 8.33
N GLY A 136 7.63 -15.02 8.24
CA GLY A 136 8.88 -14.80 7.48
C GLY A 136 8.72 -14.66 5.96
N SER A 137 7.51 -14.81 5.44
CA SER A 137 7.17 -14.64 4.02
C SER A 137 6.37 -13.36 3.78
N VAL A 138 6.33 -12.92 2.52
CA VAL A 138 5.55 -11.78 2.08
C VAL A 138 4.60 -12.22 0.98
N PHE A 139 3.33 -11.87 1.12
CA PHE A 139 2.26 -12.19 0.18
C PHE A 139 1.71 -10.92 -0.44
N LEU A 140 1.49 -10.95 -1.75
CA LEU A 140 0.88 -9.88 -2.52
C LEU A 140 -0.51 -10.29 -2.98
N GLY A 141 -1.49 -9.43 -2.69
CA GLY A 141 -2.83 -9.50 -3.26
C GLY A 141 -3.06 -8.33 -4.20
N ILE A 142 -3.40 -8.60 -5.45
CA ILE A 142 -3.62 -7.57 -6.47
C ILE A 142 -5.07 -7.62 -6.91
N ASN A 143 -5.79 -6.53 -6.68
CA ASN A 143 -7.17 -6.37 -7.12
C ASN A 143 -7.23 -5.38 -8.27
N ILE A 144 -7.63 -5.83 -9.46
CA ILE A 144 -7.58 -5.07 -10.72
C ILE A 144 -8.99 -4.86 -11.25
N ASP A 145 -9.29 -3.65 -11.69
CA ASP A 145 -10.46 -3.33 -12.49
C ASP A 145 -10.16 -3.62 -13.97
N ARG A 146 -10.68 -4.72 -14.48
CA ARG A 146 -10.49 -5.11 -15.89
C ARG A 146 -11.11 -4.15 -16.90
N GLY A 147 -12.05 -3.30 -16.47
CA GLY A 147 -12.59 -2.23 -17.30
C GLY A 147 -11.67 -1.01 -17.43
N ALA A 148 -10.74 -0.84 -16.47
CA ALA A 148 -9.81 0.28 -16.44
C ALA A 148 -8.38 -0.11 -16.80
N VAL A 149 -8.00 -1.37 -16.64
CA VAL A 149 -6.67 -1.91 -16.96
C VAL A 149 -6.80 -2.85 -18.14
N GLU A 150 -6.29 -2.44 -19.27
CA GLU A 150 -6.41 -3.15 -20.56
C GLU A 150 -5.57 -4.44 -20.57
N PHE A 151 -4.39 -4.43 -19.93
CA PHE A 151 -3.43 -5.54 -19.92
C PHE A 151 -3.10 -5.96 -18.48
N PRO A 152 -4.03 -6.64 -17.78
CA PRO A 152 -3.84 -7.00 -16.38
C PRO A 152 -2.72 -8.02 -16.17
N ASP A 153 -2.50 -8.92 -17.12
CA ASP A 153 -1.47 -9.95 -17.03
C ASP A 153 -0.06 -9.32 -17.15
N GLU A 154 0.13 -8.36 -18.08
CA GLU A 154 1.39 -7.61 -18.15
C GLU A 154 1.69 -6.84 -16.86
N LEU A 155 0.67 -6.28 -16.21
CA LEU A 155 0.84 -5.59 -14.94
C LEU A 155 1.31 -6.56 -13.85
N THR A 156 0.73 -7.76 -13.77
CA THR A 156 1.12 -8.76 -12.76
C THR A 156 2.53 -9.27 -13.02
N ASP A 157 2.92 -9.50 -14.25
CA ASP A 157 4.29 -9.90 -14.63
C ASP A 157 5.31 -8.83 -14.25
N CYS A 158 5.04 -7.56 -14.58
CA CYS A 158 5.90 -6.43 -14.18
C CYS A 158 6.03 -6.28 -12.66
N LEU A 159 4.96 -6.56 -11.90
CA LEU A 159 5.01 -6.54 -10.44
C LEU A 159 5.85 -7.68 -9.89
N ALA A 160 5.76 -8.88 -10.47
CA ALA A 160 6.59 -10.03 -10.09
C ALA A 160 8.08 -9.73 -10.34
N GLU A 161 8.44 -9.24 -11.52
CA GLU A 161 9.81 -8.82 -11.85
C GLU A 161 10.33 -7.73 -10.90
N ALA A 162 9.49 -6.75 -10.56
CA ALA A 162 9.86 -5.69 -9.63
C ALA A 162 10.11 -6.21 -8.22
N MET A 163 9.34 -7.20 -7.75
CA MET A 163 9.55 -7.86 -6.46
C MET A 163 10.86 -8.63 -6.44
N GLU A 164 11.18 -9.39 -7.48
CA GLU A 164 12.47 -10.07 -7.61
C GLU A 164 13.64 -9.10 -7.56
N ALA A 165 13.53 -7.95 -8.24
CA ALA A 165 14.55 -6.92 -8.21
C ALA A 165 14.76 -6.34 -6.81
N VAL A 166 13.69 -6.13 -6.03
CA VAL A 166 13.77 -5.65 -4.63
C VAL A 166 14.42 -6.72 -3.72
N ILE A 167 14.04 -7.98 -3.87
CA ILE A 167 14.62 -9.10 -3.11
C ILE A 167 16.12 -9.19 -3.39
N ALA A 168 16.55 -9.09 -4.64
CA ALA A 168 17.96 -9.12 -5.02
C ALA A 168 18.78 -7.99 -4.40
N VAL A 169 18.20 -6.80 -4.19
CA VAL A 169 18.85 -5.69 -3.45
C VAL A 169 19.09 -6.10 -2.00
N GLY A 170 18.11 -6.70 -1.33
CA GLY A 170 18.21 -7.17 0.05
C GLY A 170 19.28 -8.24 0.23
N GLU A 171 19.31 -9.24 -0.66
CA GLU A 171 20.32 -10.31 -0.63
C GLU A 171 21.75 -9.80 -0.81
N LYS A 172 21.96 -8.85 -1.74
CA LYS A 172 23.27 -8.20 -1.92
C LYS A 172 23.71 -7.45 -0.67
N ALA A 173 22.79 -6.77 0.00
CA ALA A 173 23.07 -6.06 1.24
C ALA A 173 23.44 -7.03 2.39
N ALA A 174 22.73 -8.15 2.52
CA ALA A 174 22.98 -9.19 3.52
C ALA A 174 24.37 -9.84 3.32
N LYS A 175 24.73 -10.21 2.09
CA LYS A 175 26.05 -10.78 1.75
C LYS A 175 27.18 -9.82 2.09
N LYS A 176 27.00 -8.51 1.84
CA LYS A 176 28.01 -7.48 2.16
C LYS A 176 28.19 -7.27 3.66
N SER A 177 27.16 -7.47 4.46
CA SER A 177 27.19 -7.41 5.92
C SER A 177 27.97 -8.58 6.53
N THR A 178 27.76 -9.81 6.02
CA THR A 178 28.45 -11.04 6.48
C THR A 178 29.94 -11.06 6.11
N SER A 179 30.34 -10.43 5.01
CA SER A 179 31.73 -10.35 4.57
C SER A 179 32.58 -9.34 5.36
N LYS A 180 31.98 -8.52 6.23
CA LYS A 180 32.66 -7.51 7.06
C LYS A 180 32.86 -7.92 8.53
N LYS A 181 32.39 -9.09 8.91
CA LYS A 181 32.64 -9.75 10.20
C LYS A 181 33.71 -10.82 10.03
#